data_4171b5162edb4a4ae8a48ab43e1d784e
#
_entry.id   4171b5162edb4a4ae8a48ab43e1d784e
#
_cell.length_a   1.000
_cell.length_b   1.000
_cell.length_c   1.000
_cell.angle_alpha   90.00
_cell.angle_beta   90.00
_cell.angle_gamma   90.00
#
_symmetry.space_group_name_H-M   'P 1'
#
loop_
_entity.id
_entity.type
_entity.pdbx_description
1 polymer ?
#
loop_
_entity_poly.entity_id
_entity_poly.type
_entity_poly.pdbx_seq_one_letter_code
_entity_poly.pdbx_strand_id
1 'polypeptide(L)'
;MTADADFIVVGAGSAGCIVAAELARRDVGRILLLEAGPSDNHPLVKMPFGLAWLMGSKRDWRFKSDPQKGLGGRQLNVHRGRMLGGSGSINSMVWFRGRRDDFDGWNVKGWEWQNVEPAFEAVEAKLQPKQMTGVHPLVQALSGLFGGNAN
;
A
#
# COMPACT_ATOMS: atom_id res chain seq x y z
N MET A 1 28.93 19.75 -4.72
CA MET A 1 28.37 18.89 -5.77
C MET A 1 26.89 19.28 -5.89
N THR A 2 26.53 20.00 -6.94
CA THR A 2 25.12 20.24 -7.27
C THR A 2 24.55 18.92 -7.77
N ALA A 3 23.64 18.33 -7.00
CA ALA A 3 22.91 17.14 -7.44
C ALA A 3 21.83 17.62 -8.42
N ASP A 4 22.22 17.76 -9.69
CA ASP A 4 21.26 18.07 -10.73
C ASP A 4 20.41 16.81 -11.00
N ALA A 5 19.13 16.88 -10.75
CA ALA A 5 18.16 15.85 -11.09
C ALA A 5 17.11 16.45 -12.03
N ASP A 6 16.71 15.70 -13.02
CA ASP A 6 15.66 16.13 -13.95
C ASP A 6 14.27 15.84 -13.33
N PHE A 7 14.18 14.83 -12.46
CA PHE A 7 12.98 14.47 -11.71
C PHE A 7 13.30 14.21 -10.24
N ILE A 8 12.48 14.73 -9.34
CA ILE A 8 12.55 14.47 -7.91
C ILE A 8 11.26 13.78 -7.48
N VAL A 9 11.37 12.54 -6.98
CA VAL A 9 10.27 11.78 -6.40
C VAL A 9 10.39 11.83 -4.88
N VAL A 10 9.40 12.40 -4.21
CA VAL A 10 9.39 12.56 -2.76
C VAL A 10 8.57 11.47 -2.12
N GLY A 11 9.21 10.64 -1.32
CA GLY A 11 8.65 9.47 -0.65
C GLY A 11 8.86 8.17 -1.43
N ALA A 12 9.66 7.26 -0.87
CA ALA A 12 9.89 5.92 -1.42
C ALA A 12 8.88 4.89 -0.88
N GLY A 13 7.61 5.27 -0.82
CA GLY A 13 6.51 4.35 -0.57
C GLY A 13 6.13 3.56 -1.83
N SER A 14 5.02 2.81 -1.77
CA SER A 14 4.56 1.96 -2.89
C SER A 14 4.44 2.72 -4.20
N ALA A 15 3.80 3.89 -4.18
CA ALA A 15 3.61 4.70 -5.39
C ALA A 15 4.93 5.33 -5.87
N GLY A 16 5.71 5.93 -4.96
CA GLY A 16 6.96 6.61 -5.33
C GLY A 16 8.01 5.67 -5.90
N CYS A 17 8.13 4.46 -5.35
CA CYS A 17 9.01 3.43 -5.90
C CYS A 17 8.61 3.04 -7.32
N ILE A 18 7.30 2.88 -7.59
CA ILE A 18 6.80 2.53 -8.92
C ILE A 18 7.06 3.69 -9.91
N VAL A 19 6.75 4.92 -9.51
CA VAL A 19 6.97 6.10 -10.35
C VAL A 19 8.46 6.27 -10.68
N ALA A 20 9.35 6.19 -9.68
CA ALA A 20 10.79 6.31 -9.90
C ALA A 20 11.33 5.20 -10.80
N ALA A 21 10.89 3.96 -10.57
CA ALA A 21 11.29 2.81 -11.40
C ALA A 21 10.80 2.95 -12.86
N GLU A 22 9.57 3.43 -13.05
CA GLU A 22 9.01 3.60 -14.39
C GLU A 22 9.68 4.75 -15.16
N LEU A 23 9.98 5.85 -14.49
CA LEU A 23 10.76 6.95 -15.08
C LEU A 23 12.17 6.48 -15.47
N ALA A 24 12.84 5.72 -14.59
CA ALA A 24 14.16 5.16 -14.88
C ALA A 24 14.12 4.17 -16.07
N ARG A 25 13.08 3.31 -16.11
CA ARG A 25 12.91 2.36 -17.21
C ARG A 25 12.70 3.03 -18.58
N ARG A 26 12.10 4.22 -18.56
CA ARG A 26 11.87 5.03 -19.78
C ARG A 26 13.06 5.90 -20.18
N ASP A 27 14.10 5.90 -19.37
CA ASP A 27 15.33 6.69 -19.59
C ASP A 27 15.04 8.18 -19.85
N VAL A 28 14.11 8.76 -19.07
CA VAL A 28 13.66 10.15 -19.26
C VAL A 28 14.58 11.19 -18.60
N GLY A 29 15.66 10.76 -17.94
CA GLY A 29 16.61 11.62 -17.29
C GLY A 29 17.05 11.10 -15.92
N ARG A 30 17.74 11.96 -15.16
CA ARG A 30 18.25 11.64 -13.81
C ARG A 30 17.13 11.76 -12.78
N ILE A 31 16.89 10.69 -12.04
CA ILE A 31 15.82 10.61 -11.06
C ILE A 31 16.42 10.59 -9.66
N LEU A 32 15.98 11.52 -8.81
CA LEU A 32 16.28 11.54 -7.39
C LEU A 32 15.06 11.08 -6.59
N LEU A 33 15.19 9.94 -5.90
CA LEU A 33 14.18 9.43 -4.98
C LEU A 33 14.58 9.79 -3.55
N LEU A 34 13.74 10.56 -2.87
CA LEU A 34 13.96 11.01 -1.49
C LEU A 34 13.04 10.21 -0.55
N GLU A 35 13.60 9.73 0.57
CA GLU A 35 12.86 9.07 1.63
C GLU A 35 13.25 9.65 3.00
N ALA A 36 12.25 9.93 3.84
CA ALA A 36 12.45 10.50 5.17
C ALA A 36 12.84 9.47 6.23
N GLY A 37 12.57 8.20 5.96
CA GLY A 37 12.81 7.11 6.87
C GLY A 37 14.05 6.29 6.55
N PRO A 38 14.39 5.33 7.41
CA PRO A 38 15.54 4.44 7.20
C PRO A 38 15.24 3.37 6.14
N SER A 39 16.26 2.56 5.83
CA SER A 39 16.12 1.36 5.00
C SER A 39 15.10 0.38 5.60
N ASP A 40 14.43 -0.36 4.73
CA ASP A 40 13.54 -1.49 5.02
C ASP A 40 14.31 -2.77 5.41
N ASN A 41 15.64 -2.77 5.30
CA ASN A 41 16.46 -3.91 5.69
C ASN A 41 16.51 -4.07 7.22
N HIS A 42 15.41 -4.54 7.78
CA HIS A 42 15.24 -4.73 9.21
C HIS A 42 14.52 -6.06 9.50
N PRO A 43 14.93 -6.84 10.51
CA PRO A 43 14.32 -8.15 10.79
C PRO A 43 12.81 -8.10 10.95
N LEU A 44 12.28 -7.11 11.68
CA LEU A 44 10.83 -6.96 11.88
C LEU A 44 10.05 -6.68 10.59
N VAL A 45 10.66 -6.07 9.57
CA VAL A 45 10.04 -5.87 8.26
C VAL A 45 9.90 -7.19 7.50
N LYS A 46 10.87 -8.10 7.70
CA LYS A 46 10.92 -9.42 7.05
C LYS A 46 10.07 -10.47 7.76
N MET A 47 9.61 -10.19 8.99
CA MET A 47 8.79 -11.10 9.78
C MET A 47 7.30 -10.80 9.60
N PRO A 48 6.46 -11.80 9.28
CA PRO A 48 5.01 -11.59 9.10
C PRO A 48 4.33 -10.87 10.27
N PHE A 49 4.70 -11.20 11.50
CA PHE A 49 4.15 -10.56 12.71
C PHE A 49 4.91 -9.31 13.16
N GLY A 50 5.96 -8.92 12.48
CA GLY A 50 6.77 -7.74 12.81
C GLY A 50 6.00 -6.43 12.81
N LEU A 51 4.89 -6.37 12.05
CA LEU A 51 3.95 -5.26 12.02
C LEU A 51 3.59 -4.74 13.42
N ALA A 52 3.30 -5.62 14.39
CA ALA A 52 2.89 -5.22 15.73
C ALA A 52 3.96 -4.37 16.46
N TRP A 53 5.24 -4.61 16.19
CA TRP A 53 6.36 -3.85 16.75
C TRP A 53 6.80 -2.66 15.89
N LEU A 54 6.45 -2.68 14.61
CA LEU A 54 6.76 -1.57 13.71
C LEU A 54 5.79 -0.41 13.89
N MET A 55 4.52 -0.69 14.19
CA MET A 55 3.52 0.33 14.53
C MET A 55 3.96 1.11 15.78
N GLY A 56 3.91 2.44 15.71
CA GLY A 56 4.37 3.32 16.80
C GLY A 56 5.88 3.44 16.97
N SER A 57 6.69 2.72 16.18
CA SER A 57 8.15 2.81 16.19
C SER A 57 8.69 4.03 15.44
N LYS A 58 10.03 4.15 15.33
CA LYS A 58 10.69 5.16 14.48
C LYS A 58 10.41 5.00 12.98
N ARG A 59 9.87 3.84 12.60
CA ARG A 59 9.52 3.48 11.22
C ARG A 59 8.06 3.76 10.88
N ASP A 60 7.34 4.42 11.77
CA ASP A 60 5.96 4.85 11.63
C ASP A 60 5.87 6.35 11.84
N TRP A 61 5.14 7.07 10.97
CA TRP A 61 4.86 8.49 11.12
C TRP A 61 4.00 8.80 12.35
N ARG A 62 3.26 7.82 12.85
CA ARG A 62 2.40 7.92 14.05
C ARG A 62 1.40 9.07 13.98
N PHE A 63 0.81 9.28 12.80
CA PHE A 63 -0.22 10.29 12.65
C PHE A 63 -1.44 9.99 13.52
N LYS A 64 -2.15 11.03 13.86
CA LYS A 64 -3.47 10.95 14.51
C LYS A 64 -4.47 11.70 13.66
N SER A 65 -5.69 11.19 13.60
CA SER A 65 -6.77 11.91 12.96
C SER A 65 -7.21 13.10 13.82
N ASP A 66 -7.89 14.06 13.20
CA ASP A 66 -8.69 15.00 13.97
C ASP A 66 -9.79 14.25 14.75
N PRO A 67 -10.35 14.87 15.81
CA PRO A 67 -11.48 14.31 16.52
C PRO A 67 -12.65 13.98 15.60
N GLN A 68 -13.08 12.74 15.56
CA GLN A 68 -14.13 12.25 14.66
C GLN A 68 -15.50 12.37 15.34
N LYS A 69 -16.36 13.26 14.85
CA LYS A 69 -17.72 13.47 15.41
C LYS A 69 -18.55 12.19 15.44
N GLY A 70 -18.50 11.39 14.34
CA GLY A 70 -19.19 10.10 14.23
C GLY A 70 -18.67 9.01 15.16
N LEU A 71 -17.54 9.24 15.85
CA LEU A 71 -16.95 8.32 16.82
C LEU A 71 -16.92 8.92 18.24
N GLY A 72 -17.84 9.82 18.55
CA GLY A 72 -17.90 10.47 19.87
C GLY A 72 -16.68 11.33 20.19
N GLY A 73 -16.07 11.97 19.18
CA GLY A 73 -14.91 12.85 19.36
C GLY A 73 -13.57 12.10 19.49
N ARG A 74 -13.53 10.79 19.31
CA ARG A 74 -12.27 10.01 19.37
C ARG A 74 -11.33 10.35 18.25
N GLN A 75 -10.04 10.38 18.56
CA GLN A 75 -8.95 10.41 17.57
C GLN A 75 -8.49 8.99 17.30
N LEU A 76 -8.21 8.69 16.03
CA LEU A 76 -7.68 7.41 15.58
C LEU A 76 -6.18 7.53 15.30
N ASN A 77 -5.42 6.50 15.66
CA ASN A 77 -4.06 6.37 15.18
C ASN A 77 -4.07 6.00 13.69
N VAL A 78 -3.33 6.75 12.90
CA VAL A 78 -3.22 6.55 11.45
C VAL A 78 -1.78 6.17 11.14
N HIS A 79 -1.51 4.87 11.22
CA HIS A 79 -0.18 4.33 10.97
C HIS A 79 0.19 4.47 9.49
N ARG A 80 1.37 5.01 9.23
CA ARG A 80 1.97 5.15 7.90
C ARG A 80 3.46 4.87 8.00
N GLY A 81 3.94 3.96 7.16
CA GLY A 81 5.37 3.61 7.14
C GLY A 81 6.26 4.80 6.81
N ARG A 82 7.31 4.98 7.61
CA ARG A 82 8.38 5.96 7.44
C ARG A 82 9.67 5.20 7.22
N MET A 83 9.86 4.69 6.02
CA MET A 83 11.03 3.92 5.57
C MET A 83 10.92 3.64 4.08
N LEU A 84 11.96 3.09 3.48
CA LEU A 84 11.87 2.52 2.13
C LEU A 84 10.72 1.50 2.05
N GLY A 85 9.92 1.57 0.98
CA GLY A 85 8.70 0.79 0.82
C GLY A 85 7.47 1.39 1.50
N GLY A 86 7.65 2.38 2.39
CA GLY A 86 6.58 3.11 3.05
C GLY A 86 5.61 2.20 3.81
N SER A 87 4.31 2.46 3.68
CA SER A 87 3.27 1.62 4.31
C SER A 87 3.20 0.21 3.73
N GLY A 88 3.74 -0.03 2.53
CA GLY A 88 3.91 -1.37 1.97
C GLY A 88 4.80 -2.26 2.84
N SER A 89 5.79 -1.67 3.54
CA SER A 89 6.70 -2.40 4.43
C SER A 89 6.17 -2.64 5.84
N ILE A 90 5.02 -2.05 6.19
CA ILE A 90 4.35 -2.23 7.50
C ILE A 90 2.86 -2.58 7.37
N ASN A 91 2.44 -3.11 6.23
CA ASN A 91 1.06 -3.54 6.01
C ASN A 91 0.80 -4.95 6.56
N SER A 92 -0.44 -5.39 6.53
CA SER A 92 -0.86 -6.73 6.93
C SER A 92 -0.80 -7.76 5.79
N MET A 93 -0.19 -7.41 4.66
CA MET A 93 0.01 -8.27 3.48
C MET A 93 -1.30 -8.84 2.90
N VAL A 94 -2.39 -8.09 3.03
CA VAL A 94 -3.67 -8.44 2.43
C VAL A 94 -3.84 -7.66 1.14
N TRP A 95 -4.23 -8.36 0.07
CA TRP A 95 -4.41 -7.79 -1.26
C TRP A 95 -5.89 -7.76 -1.62
N PHE A 96 -6.41 -6.58 -1.95
CA PHE A 96 -7.74 -6.38 -2.50
C PHE A 96 -7.68 -5.37 -3.63
N ARG A 97 -8.39 -5.64 -4.73
CA ARG A 97 -8.53 -4.66 -5.83
C ARG A 97 -9.55 -3.56 -5.52
N GLY A 98 -10.46 -3.78 -4.59
CA GLY A 98 -11.67 -3.00 -4.43
C GLY A 98 -12.78 -3.46 -5.39
N ARG A 99 -13.96 -2.84 -5.31
CA ARG A 99 -15.09 -3.14 -6.19
C ARG A 99 -15.05 -2.21 -7.42
N ARG A 100 -15.59 -2.69 -8.53
CA ARG A 100 -15.74 -1.87 -9.75
C ARG A 100 -16.51 -0.57 -9.47
N ASP A 101 -17.62 -0.71 -8.74
CA ASP A 101 -18.48 0.43 -8.39
C ASP A 101 -17.75 1.51 -7.57
N ASP A 102 -16.72 1.15 -6.80
CA ASP A 102 -15.93 2.11 -6.04
C ASP A 102 -15.17 3.05 -6.98
N PHE A 103 -14.58 2.50 -8.06
CA PHE A 103 -13.83 3.29 -9.05
C PHE A 103 -14.76 4.08 -9.96
N ASP A 104 -15.81 3.44 -10.47
CA ASP A 104 -16.78 4.08 -11.36
C ASP A 104 -17.54 5.20 -10.63
N GLY A 105 -17.82 5.01 -9.34
CA GLY A 105 -18.49 6.00 -8.47
C GLY A 105 -17.69 7.26 -8.19
N TRP A 106 -16.38 7.27 -8.43
CA TRP A 106 -15.57 8.49 -8.29
C TRP A 106 -15.89 9.55 -9.35
N ASN A 107 -16.45 9.14 -10.49
CA ASN A 107 -16.76 10.02 -11.63
C ASN A 107 -15.56 10.86 -12.11
N VAL A 108 -14.37 10.28 -12.07
CA VAL A 108 -13.12 10.90 -12.50
C VAL A 108 -12.67 10.24 -13.79
N LYS A 109 -12.66 10.99 -14.90
CA LYS A 109 -12.24 10.50 -16.21
C LYS A 109 -10.87 9.83 -16.17
N GLY A 110 -10.79 8.60 -16.65
CA GLY A 110 -9.58 7.79 -16.68
C GLY A 110 -9.38 6.93 -15.42
N TRP A 111 -10.27 7.05 -14.43
CA TRP A 111 -10.26 6.24 -13.21
C TRP A 111 -11.40 5.24 -13.15
N GLU A 112 -12.18 5.12 -14.22
CA GLU A 112 -13.19 4.08 -14.36
C GLU A 112 -12.52 2.68 -14.30
N TRP A 113 -13.24 1.70 -13.79
CA TRP A 113 -12.71 0.35 -13.59
C TRP A 113 -11.98 -0.20 -14.83
N GLN A 114 -12.59 -0.07 -16.01
CA GLN A 114 -12.01 -0.53 -17.27
C GLN A 114 -10.62 0.05 -17.57
N ASN A 115 -10.31 1.24 -17.05
CA ASN A 115 -9.03 1.92 -17.26
C ASN A 115 -7.99 1.53 -16.20
N VAL A 116 -8.42 1.19 -14.98
CA VAL A 116 -7.53 0.83 -13.88
C VAL A 116 -7.27 -0.67 -13.76
N GLU A 117 -8.18 -1.52 -14.24
CA GLU A 117 -8.05 -2.98 -14.18
C GLU A 117 -6.75 -3.49 -14.82
N PRO A 118 -6.31 -3.03 -16.01
CA PRO A 118 -5.04 -3.46 -16.58
C PRO A 118 -3.81 -3.13 -15.71
N ALA A 119 -3.88 -2.04 -14.92
CA ALA A 119 -2.82 -1.69 -13.98
C ALA A 119 -2.78 -2.67 -12.79
N PHE A 120 -3.94 -3.10 -12.28
CA PHE A 120 -4.01 -4.16 -11.26
C PHE A 120 -3.42 -5.47 -11.78
N GLU A 121 -3.80 -5.89 -12.98
CA GLU A 121 -3.27 -7.11 -13.60
C GLU A 121 -1.75 -7.05 -13.76
N ALA A 122 -1.21 -5.93 -14.21
CA ALA A 122 0.22 -5.73 -14.37
C ALA A 122 0.98 -5.78 -13.03
N VAL A 123 0.38 -5.24 -11.97
CA VAL A 123 0.96 -5.31 -10.61
C VAL A 123 0.87 -6.72 -10.04
N GLU A 124 -0.27 -7.39 -10.18
CA GLU A 124 -0.47 -8.76 -9.72
C GLU A 124 0.45 -9.77 -10.42
N ALA A 125 0.70 -9.59 -11.71
CA ALA A 125 1.67 -10.40 -12.45
C ALA A 125 3.09 -10.32 -11.84
N LYS A 126 3.43 -9.18 -11.21
CA LYS A 126 4.71 -8.99 -10.51
C LYS A 126 4.68 -9.48 -9.06
N LEU A 127 3.61 -9.16 -8.33
CA LEU A 127 3.48 -9.48 -6.90
C LEU A 127 3.10 -10.94 -6.65
N GLN A 128 2.40 -11.57 -7.59
CA GLN A 128 1.90 -12.94 -7.50
C GLN A 128 1.16 -13.18 -6.16
N PRO A 129 0.10 -12.41 -5.86
CA PRO A 129 -0.66 -12.59 -4.64
C PRO A 129 -1.18 -14.03 -4.58
N LYS A 130 -1.05 -14.65 -3.41
CA LYS A 130 -1.48 -16.03 -3.21
C LYS A 130 -2.78 -16.06 -2.44
N GLN A 131 -3.66 -16.97 -2.82
CA GLN A 131 -4.83 -17.27 -2.00
C GLN A 131 -4.42 -17.78 -0.63
N MET A 132 -5.15 -17.35 0.39
CA MET A 132 -4.94 -17.81 1.75
C MET A 132 -5.38 -19.28 1.85
N THR A 133 -4.45 -20.17 2.20
CA THR A 133 -4.73 -21.58 2.45
C THR A 133 -4.98 -21.82 3.94
N GLY A 134 -5.74 -22.86 4.29
CA GLY A 134 -5.99 -23.20 5.70
C GLY A 134 -6.98 -22.26 6.39
N VAL A 135 -7.95 -21.74 5.65
CA VAL A 135 -9.01 -20.90 6.19
C VAL A 135 -9.79 -21.65 7.27
N HIS A 136 -9.96 -21.03 8.44
CA HIS A 136 -10.67 -21.62 9.56
C HIS A 136 -12.11 -22.03 9.14
N PRO A 137 -12.63 -23.21 9.56
CA PRO A 137 -13.96 -23.70 9.15
C PRO A 137 -15.09 -22.70 9.38
N LEU A 138 -15.01 -21.88 10.44
CA LEU A 138 -15.98 -20.83 10.71
C LEU A 138 -16.02 -19.77 9.59
N VAL A 139 -14.84 -19.38 9.07
CA VAL A 139 -14.76 -18.42 7.97
C VAL A 139 -15.34 -19.00 6.69
N GLN A 140 -15.08 -20.27 6.42
CA GLN A 140 -15.68 -20.99 5.27
C GLN A 140 -17.21 -21.03 5.39
N ALA A 141 -17.74 -21.34 6.56
CA ALA A 141 -19.19 -21.36 6.80
C ALA A 141 -19.81 -19.97 6.61
N LEU A 142 -19.18 -18.92 7.13
CA LEU A 142 -19.64 -17.54 6.94
C LEU A 142 -19.58 -17.10 5.48
N SER A 143 -18.53 -17.44 4.75
CA SER A 143 -18.43 -17.15 3.30
C SER A 143 -19.57 -17.79 2.52
N GLY A 144 -19.94 -19.03 2.86
CA GLY A 144 -21.06 -19.71 2.23
C GLY A 144 -22.41 -19.04 2.50
N LEU A 145 -22.61 -18.48 3.70
CA LEU A 145 -23.84 -17.77 4.05
C LEU A 145 -24.01 -16.43 3.31
N PHE A 146 -22.92 -15.77 2.98
CA PHE A 146 -22.94 -14.46 2.31
C PHE A 146 -22.70 -14.54 0.79
N GLY A 147 -22.78 -15.75 0.20
CA GLY A 147 -22.60 -15.94 -1.24
C GLY A 147 -21.20 -15.65 -1.76
N GLY A 148 -20.24 -15.48 -0.85
CA GLY A 148 -18.84 -15.31 -1.18
C GLY A 148 -18.20 -16.67 -1.41
N ASN A 149 -17.73 -16.94 -2.63
CA ASN A 149 -16.73 -17.98 -2.81
C ASN A 149 -15.49 -17.54 -2.06
N ALA A 150 -15.02 -18.34 -1.11
CA ALA A 150 -13.70 -18.20 -0.48
C ALA A 150 -12.62 -18.63 -1.50
N ASN A 151 -12.59 -17.89 -2.64
CA ASN A 151 -11.60 -18.04 -3.70
C ASN A 151 -10.58 -16.90 -3.59
#